data_f74c10e05d730451dc25e1d0cd377e37
#
_entry.id   f74c10e05d730451dc25e1d0cd377e37
#
_cell.length_a   1.000
_cell.length_b   1.000
_cell.length_c   1.000
_cell.angle_alpha   90.00
_cell.angle_beta   90.00
_cell.angle_gamma   90.00
#
_symmetry.space_group_name_H-M   'P 1'
#
loop_
_entity.id
_entity.type
_entity.pdbx_description
1 polymer ?
#
loop_
_entity_poly.entity_id
_entity_poly.type
_entity_poly.pdbx_seq_one_letter_code
_entity_poly.pdbx_strand_id
1 'polypeptide(L)'
;MSFKFTAAHSSRIKKPTTPSLRRSASSPFSSLPRKKASLSRSQTQDAKDHADDFGDHLDDIGLVQALATDLVLRDVAQAVLYVRGKMWSSMPRERTGMNAQRIAEVLNFRKGLPGLVTVAHVQALLNSATAVEREIVELVRGGVMRKIVISGRGERGEMLIMMKDLEEMIRSCGVEEGVKERFLDVLRENPTALGIQKGWICAGDAKALMHAGFLTAATPSWGATEVFSTPGEASRGTATSLNSISRAASGTLAAVGGQGAVHAAGGSGGGARNIGSVDFTLSIPGAGSFLKLVAAARLHLVSLLSKSRYREAPQALLKERWDGGVEVGDAGTTARRNRGEFDGVLPGRTRKWKTFYGLGFDWILGECVGAGLVEVFETGSVGRGVRVL
;
A
#
# COMPACT_ATOMS: atom_id res chain seq x y z
N MET A 1 52.64 3.94 36.60
CA MET A 1 52.65 2.86 35.58
C MET A 1 51.95 3.38 34.33
N SER A 2 52.72 3.55 33.26
CA SER A 2 52.19 4.13 32.00
C SER A 2 51.79 3.00 31.04
N PHE A 3 50.53 2.93 30.65
CA PHE A 3 50.07 1.97 29.65
C PHE A 3 50.34 2.52 28.26
N LYS A 4 51.26 1.86 27.53
CA LYS A 4 51.48 2.10 26.11
C LYS A 4 50.49 1.30 25.29
N PHE A 5 49.56 1.99 24.58
CA PHE A 5 48.72 1.38 23.58
C PHE A 5 49.52 1.15 22.30
N THR A 6 49.72 -0.09 21.90
CA THR A 6 50.28 -0.46 20.61
C THR A 6 49.13 -0.49 19.60
N ALA A 7 49.29 0.26 18.51
CA ALA A 7 48.34 0.27 17.41
C ALA A 7 48.31 -1.12 16.72
N ALA A 8 47.12 -1.75 16.72
CA ALA A 8 46.94 -3.00 16.01
C ALA A 8 47.02 -2.74 14.49
N HIS A 9 48.04 -3.35 13.83
CA HIS A 9 48.12 -3.37 12.37
C HIS A 9 46.94 -4.15 11.80
N SER A 10 46.05 -3.48 11.09
CA SER A 10 45.04 -4.15 10.26
C SER A 10 45.73 -4.82 9.07
N SER A 11 45.90 -6.14 9.12
CA SER A 11 46.36 -6.93 8.00
C SER A 11 45.26 -6.97 6.91
N ARG A 12 45.33 -6.08 5.93
CA ARG A 12 44.57 -6.19 4.70
C ARG A 12 45.01 -7.46 3.97
N ILE A 13 44.11 -8.42 3.82
CA ILE A 13 44.31 -9.60 2.99
C ILE A 13 44.48 -9.11 1.56
N LYS A 14 45.70 -9.08 1.07
CA LYS A 14 45.99 -8.86 -0.36
C LYS A 14 45.67 -10.15 -1.10
N LYS A 15 44.71 -10.12 -2.05
CA LYS A 15 44.50 -11.21 -2.99
C LYS A 15 45.79 -11.47 -3.73
N PRO A 16 46.29 -12.73 -3.80
CA PRO A 16 47.44 -13.05 -4.65
C PRO A 16 47.12 -12.75 -6.09
N THR A 17 47.94 -11.94 -6.75
CA THR A 17 47.91 -11.74 -8.19
C THR A 17 48.34 -13.03 -8.83
N THR A 18 47.42 -13.77 -9.42
CA THR A 18 47.74 -14.93 -10.27
C THR A 18 48.64 -14.48 -11.41
N PRO A 19 49.79 -15.13 -11.64
CA PRO A 19 50.64 -14.78 -12.76
C PRO A 19 49.90 -15.06 -14.06
N SER A 20 49.89 -14.08 -14.97
CA SER A 20 49.29 -14.22 -16.29
C SER A 20 50.03 -15.34 -17.03
N LEU A 21 49.35 -16.44 -17.30
CA LEU A 21 49.83 -17.49 -18.16
C LEU A 21 50.14 -16.89 -19.53
N ARG A 22 51.42 -16.72 -19.84
CA ARG A 22 51.91 -16.44 -21.22
C ARG A 22 51.51 -17.62 -22.09
N ARG A 23 50.55 -17.39 -22.98
CA ARG A 23 50.17 -18.37 -24.00
C ARG A 23 51.35 -18.55 -24.97
N SER A 24 51.75 -19.79 -25.17
CA SER A 24 52.77 -20.15 -26.15
C SER A 24 52.30 -19.74 -27.56
N ALA A 25 53.23 -19.26 -28.38
CA ALA A 25 52.99 -18.80 -29.76
C ALA A 25 52.58 -19.89 -30.73
N SER A 26 52.42 -21.14 -30.26
CA SER A 26 52.12 -22.33 -31.10
C SER A 26 50.61 -22.69 -31.15
N SER A 27 49.71 -21.84 -30.68
CA SER A 27 48.27 -22.09 -30.80
C SER A 27 47.79 -21.80 -32.22
N PRO A 28 47.13 -22.76 -32.91
CA PRO A 28 46.64 -22.58 -34.29
C PRO A 28 45.55 -21.48 -34.42
N PHE A 29 45.08 -20.90 -33.31
CA PHE A 29 44.09 -19.83 -33.30
C PHE A 29 44.69 -18.45 -32.98
N SER A 30 45.99 -18.25 -32.97
CA SER A 30 46.64 -16.98 -32.63
C SER A 30 46.48 -15.90 -33.72
N SER A 31 46.10 -16.26 -34.93
CA SER A 31 45.96 -15.37 -36.09
C SER A 31 44.55 -14.79 -36.30
N LEU A 32 43.56 -15.21 -35.52
CA LEU A 32 42.21 -14.67 -35.64
C LEU A 32 42.07 -13.34 -34.85
N PRO A 33 41.71 -12.23 -35.51
CA PRO A 33 41.48 -10.96 -34.82
C PRO A 33 40.31 -11.09 -33.90
N ARG A 34 40.55 -11.19 -32.58
CA ARG A 34 39.48 -11.08 -31.56
C ARG A 34 39.08 -9.63 -31.46
N LYS A 35 38.01 -9.24 -32.14
CA LYS A 35 37.27 -8.04 -31.76
C LYS A 35 36.77 -8.23 -30.32
N LYS A 36 37.44 -7.59 -29.37
CA LYS A 36 36.84 -7.32 -28.07
C LYS A 36 35.68 -6.38 -28.36
N ALA A 37 34.48 -6.90 -28.37
CA ALA A 37 33.31 -6.06 -28.20
C ALA A 37 33.47 -5.42 -26.82
N SER A 38 33.90 -4.17 -26.78
CA SER A 38 33.73 -3.29 -25.61
C SER A 38 32.24 -3.06 -25.52
N LEU A 39 31.56 -3.91 -24.76
CA LEU A 39 30.23 -3.63 -24.28
C LEU A 39 30.40 -2.44 -23.34
N SER A 40 30.21 -1.25 -23.85
CA SER A 40 29.86 -0.08 -23.04
C SER A 40 28.48 -0.39 -22.50
N ARG A 41 28.47 -0.82 -21.26
CA ARG A 41 27.27 -1.29 -20.51
C ARG A 41 26.29 -0.17 -20.21
N SER A 42 26.55 1.05 -20.70
CA SER A 42 25.75 2.24 -20.41
C SER A 42 24.80 2.67 -21.53
N GLN A 43 24.94 2.15 -22.76
CA GLN A 43 24.08 2.60 -23.87
C GLN A 43 22.96 1.65 -24.28
N THR A 44 22.96 0.39 -23.78
CA THR A 44 21.94 -0.59 -24.17
C THR A 44 20.79 -0.71 -23.18
N GLN A 45 20.89 -0.12 -21.98
CA GLN A 45 19.76 -0.05 -21.06
C GLN A 45 18.87 1.16 -21.35
N ASP A 46 19.47 2.30 -21.73
CA ASP A 46 18.70 3.50 -22.06
C ASP A 46 17.91 3.37 -23.37
N ALA A 47 18.41 2.61 -24.34
CA ALA A 47 17.71 2.42 -25.62
C ALA A 47 16.52 1.41 -25.56
N LYS A 48 16.46 0.52 -24.56
CA LYS A 48 15.32 -0.37 -24.37
C LYS A 48 14.22 0.25 -23.51
N ASP A 49 14.58 1.19 -22.62
CA ASP A 49 13.60 1.92 -21.82
C ASP A 49 12.90 3.02 -22.63
N HIS A 50 13.51 3.51 -23.73
CA HIS A 50 12.94 4.54 -24.60
C HIS A 50 11.95 4.02 -25.67
N ALA A 51 11.89 2.72 -25.93
CA ALA A 51 10.93 2.16 -26.90
C ALA A 51 9.49 2.14 -26.37
N ASP A 52 9.31 2.32 -25.05
CA ASP A 52 8.01 2.41 -24.37
C ASP A 52 7.70 3.85 -23.92
N ASP A 53 8.51 4.84 -24.26
CA ASP A 53 8.29 6.22 -23.91
C ASP A 53 7.28 6.83 -24.89
N PHE A 54 6.14 7.28 -24.35
CA PHE A 54 5.25 8.17 -25.08
C PHE A 54 5.99 9.50 -25.18
N GLY A 55 6.71 9.69 -26.33
CA GLY A 55 7.69 10.78 -26.51
C GLY A 55 7.08 12.16 -26.55
N ASP A 56 5.76 12.28 -26.73
CA ASP A 56 5.05 13.55 -26.87
C ASP A 56 4.14 13.80 -25.66
N HIS A 57 4.00 15.07 -25.32
CA HIS A 57 3.06 15.55 -24.32
C HIS A 57 1.63 15.24 -24.81
N LEU A 58 0.77 14.71 -23.94
CA LEU A 58 -0.62 14.45 -24.27
C LEU A 58 -1.42 15.76 -24.30
N ASP A 59 -2.27 15.91 -25.31
CA ASP A 59 -3.16 17.08 -25.40
C ASP A 59 -4.20 17.02 -24.28
N ASP A 60 -4.27 18.05 -23.45
CA ASP A 60 -5.23 18.17 -22.35
C ASP A 60 -6.43 19.01 -22.82
N ILE A 61 -7.60 18.37 -22.97
CA ILE A 61 -8.86 19.04 -23.34
C ILE A 61 -9.70 19.38 -22.10
N GLY A 62 -9.49 18.66 -20.99
CA GLY A 62 -10.18 18.92 -19.73
C GLY A 62 -10.14 17.77 -18.76
N LEU A 63 -10.25 18.09 -17.48
CA LEU A 63 -10.21 17.11 -16.39
C LEU A 63 -11.49 16.30 -16.31
N VAL A 64 -11.35 15.00 -16.08
CA VAL A 64 -12.47 14.10 -15.80
C VAL A 64 -12.89 14.29 -14.34
N GLN A 65 -14.06 14.90 -14.13
CA GLN A 65 -14.56 15.20 -12.79
C GLN A 65 -15.05 13.96 -12.03
N ALA A 66 -15.54 12.95 -12.75
CA ALA A 66 -15.95 11.68 -12.15
C ALA A 66 -15.49 10.51 -12.99
N LEU A 67 -14.93 9.50 -12.35
CA LEU A 67 -14.46 8.29 -13.02
C LEU A 67 -15.60 7.35 -13.40
N ALA A 68 -16.72 7.38 -12.67
CA ALA A 68 -17.87 6.56 -12.99
C ALA A 68 -18.63 7.15 -14.21
N THR A 69 -18.59 6.40 -15.28
CA THR A 69 -19.45 6.68 -16.46
C THR A 69 -20.83 6.03 -16.35
N ASP A 70 -21.01 5.16 -15.35
CA ASP A 70 -22.28 4.48 -15.09
C ASP A 70 -23.28 5.45 -14.46
N LEU A 71 -24.33 5.78 -15.20
CA LEU A 71 -25.49 6.55 -14.72
C LEU A 71 -26.24 5.88 -13.56
N VAL A 72 -25.86 4.66 -13.21
CA VAL A 72 -26.46 3.84 -12.15
C VAL A 72 -25.95 4.24 -10.77
N LEU A 73 -24.74 4.80 -10.66
CA LEU A 73 -24.16 5.19 -9.36
C LEU A 73 -24.71 6.57 -8.96
N ARG A 74 -25.73 6.56 -8.10
CA ARG A 74 -26.39 7.78 -7.62
C ARG A 74 -26.10 8.08 -6.17
N ASP A 75 -25.84 7.06 -5.35
CA ASP A 75 -25.65 7.17 -3.93
C ASP A 75 -24.35 6.51 -3.44
N VAL A 76 -23.95 6.88 -2.23
CA VAL A 76 -22.73 6.38 -1.58
C VAL A 76 -22.81 4.89 -1.31
N ALA A 77 -23.98 4.35 -0.94
CA ALA A 77 -24.13 2.92 -0.67
C ALA A 77 -23.89 2.09 -1.93
N GLN A 78 -24.44 2.51 -3.05
CA GLN A 78 -24.20 1.88 -4.36
C GLN A 78 -22.73 1.99 -4.76
N ALA A 79 -22.09 3.17 -4.57
CA ALA A 79 -20.69 3.38 -4.88
C ALA A 79 -19.78 2.45 -4.04
N VAL A 80 -20.06 2.29 -2.75
CA VAL A 80 -19.31 1.35 -1.88
C VAL A 80 -19.44 -0.09 -2.36
N LEU A 81 -20.65 -0.54 -2.72
CA LEU A 81 -20.86 -1.88 -3.26
C LEU A 81 -20.17 -2.07 -4.62
N TYR A 82 -20.22 -1.06 -5.48
CA TYR A 82 -19.53 -1.06 -6.77
C TYR A 82 -18.01 -1.19 -6.60
N VAL A 83 -17.41 -0.35 -5.75
CA VAL A 83 -15.95 -0.40 -5.46
C VAL A 83 -15.53 -1.77 -4.96
N ARG A 84 -16.29 -2.35 -4.04
CA ARG A 84 -16.03 -3.70 -3.53
C ARG A 84 -16.13 -4.77 -4.61
N GLY A 85 -17.18 -4.71 -5.42
CA GLY A 85 -17.42 -5.68 -6.49
C GLY A 85 -16.38 -5.62 -7.61
N LYS A 86 -15.80 -4.46 -7.86
CA LYS A 86 -14.81 -4.23 -8.92
C LYS A 86 -13.35 -4.34 -8.45
N MET A 87 -13.11 -4.58 -7.18
CA MET A 87 -11.75 -4.64 -6.62
C MET A 87 -10.87 -5.68 -7.31
N TRP A 88 -11.44 -6.85 -7.63
CA TRP A 88 -10.67 -7.98 -8.11
C TRP A 88 -10.93 -8.30 -9.57
N SER A 89 -9.86 -8.51 -10.32
CA SER A 89 -9.96 -9.13 -11.64
C SER A 89 -10.38 -10.61 -11.48
N SER A 90 -11.15 -11.11 -12.47
CA SER A 90 -11.50 -12.53 -12.53
C SER A 90 -10.24 -13.41 -12.56
N MET A 91 -10.32 -14.59 -11.93
CA MET A 91 -9.21 -15.55 -11.98
C MET A 91 -9.02 -16.02 -13.43
N PRO A 92 -7.78 -15.97 -13.95
CA PRO A 92 -7.50 -16.51 -15.27
C PRO A 92 -7.68 -18.02 -15.26
N ARG A 93 -8.40 -18.56 -16.25
CA ARG A 93 -8.82 -19.96 -16.28
C ARG A 93 -7.82 -20.87 -16.99
N GLU A 94 -7.16 -20.39 -18.05
CA GLU A 94 -6.30 -21.22 -18.90
C GLU A 94 -4.88 -20.66 -18.98
N ARG A 95 -3.89 -21.57 -19.07
CA ARG A 95 -2.45 -21.26 -19.28
C ARG A 95 -1.93 -20.08 -18.46
N THR A 96 -2.25 -20.10 -17.15
CA THR A 96 -1.99 -18.95 -16.29
C THR A 96 -0.52 -18.80 -15.86
N GLY A 97 0.25 -19.88 -15.96
CA GLY A 97 1.61 -19.93 -15.38
C GLY A 97 1.62 -19.82 -13.83
N MET A 98 0.44 -19.97 -13.19
CA MET A 98 0.30 -20.05 -11.73
C MET A 98 0.10 -21.49 -11.31
N ASN A 99 0.81 -21.92 -10.27
CA ASN A 99 0.56 -23.22 -9.65
C ASN A 99 -0.69 -23.19 -8.75
N ALA A 100 -1.23 -24.35 -8.43
CA ALA A 100 -2.42 -24.48 -7.58
C ALA A 100 -2.23 -23.80 -6.21
N GLN A 101 -1.02 -23.89 -5.63
CA GLN A 101 -0.69 -23.23 -4.37
C GLN A 101 -0.85 -21.72 -4.47
N ARG A 102 -0.34 -21.08 -5.55
CA ARG A 102 -0.48 -19.64 -5.75
C ARG A 102 -1.93 -19.21 -5.95
N ILE A 103 -2.72 -20.03 -6.66
CA ILE A 103 -4.16 -19.78 -6.81
C ILE A 103 -4.84 -19.80 -5.44
N ALA A 104 -4.55 -20.81 -4.61
CA ALA A 104 -5.08 -20.91 -3.26
C ALA A 104 -4.66 -19.72 -2.39
N GLU A 105 -3.40 -19.31 -2.44
CA GLU A 105 -2.91 -18.12 -1.73
C GLU A 105 -3.68 -16.84 -2.13
N VAL A 106 -3.91 -16.64 -3.43
CA VAL A 106 -4.66 -15.48 -3.93
C VAL A 106 -6.09 -15.50 -3.40
N LEU A 107 -6.76 -16.64 -3.49
CA LEU A 107 -8.16 -16.79 -3.03
C LEU A 107 -8.27 -16.61 -1.51
N ASN A 108 -7.37 -17.22 -0.74
CA ASN A 108 -7.35 -17.08 0.71
C ASN A 108 -7.06 -15.65 1.15
N PHE A 109 -6.11 -14.97 0.48
CA PHE A 109 -5.83 -13.57 0.76
C PHE A 109 -7.06 -12.69 0.50
N ARG A 110 -7.71 -12.85 -0.66
CA ARG A 110 -8.93 -12.10 -1.00
C ARG A 110 -10.06 -12.34 0.00
N LYS A 111 -10.25 -13.59 0.43
CA LYS A 111 -11.27 -13.97 1.43
C LYS A 111 -10.96 -13.39 2.81
N GLY A 112 -9.68 -13.29 3.17
CA GLY A 112 -9.24 -12.77 4.48
C GLY A 112 -9.24 -11.23 4.58
N LEU A 113 -9.48 -10.51 3.47
CA LEU A 113 -9.55 -9.06 3.50
C LEU A 113 -10.95 -8.58 3.88
N PRO A 114 -11.03 -7.57 4.77
CA PRO A 114 -12.30 -6.94 5.10
C PRO A 114 -12.85 -6.15 3.91
N GLY A 115 -14.17 -6.01 3.82
CA GLY A 115 -14.88 -5.25 2.80
C GLY A 115 -14.77 -3.73 3.00
N LEU A 116 -13.55 -3.22 3.11
CA LEU A 116 -13.26 -1.80 3.31
C LEU A 116 -13.21 -1.03 2.00
N VAL A 117 -13.65 0.22 2.05
CA VAL A 117 -13.56 1.19 0.95
C VAL A 117 -13.06 2.51 1.53
N THR A 118 -12.12 3.18 0.87
CA THR A 118 -11.67 4.50 1.28
C THR A 118 -12.69 5.57 0.90
N VAL A 119 -12.89 6.55 1.75
CA VAL A 119 -13.78 7.70 1.46
C VAL A 119 -13.32 8.40 0.19
N ALA A 120 -12.02 8.56 0.03
CA ALA A 120 -11.41 9.19 -1.14
C ALA A 120 -11.76 8.48 -2.46
N HIS A 121 -11.83 7.14 -2.48
CA HIS A 121 -12.24 6.40 -3.67
C HIS A 121 -13.72 6.66 -4.03
N VAL A 122 -14.59 6.72 -3.02
CA VAL A 122 -16.02 7.06 -3.25
C VAL A 122 -16.16 8.47 -3.82
N GLN A 123 -15.40 9.43 -3.28
CA GLN A 123 -15.38 10.81 -3.77
C GLN A 123 -14.86 10.92 -5.21
N ALA A 124 -13.91 10.07 -5.62
CA ALA A 124 -13.41 10.03 -7.00
C ALA A 124 -14.43 9.46 -8.00
N LEU A 125 -15.36 8.64 -7.52
CA LEU A 125 -16.42 8.06 -8.37
C LEU A 125 -17.62 8.98 -8.54
N LEU A 126 -17.94 9.79 -7.52
CA LEU A 126 -19.11 10.64 -7.49
C LEU A 126 -18.73 12.10 -7.73
N ASN A 127 -19.60 12.85 -8.40
CA ASN A 127 -19.30 14.22 -8.87
C ASN A 127 -19.15 15.29 -7.77
N SER A 128 -19.61 15.02 -6.54
CA SER A 128 -19.68 16.04 -5.50
C SER A 128 -19.17 15.52 -4.17
N ALA A 129 -17.94 15.88 -3.79
CA ALA A 129 -17.33 15.49 -2.53
C ALA A 129 -18.16 15.92 -1.31
N THR A 130 -18.75 17.14 -1.34
CA THR A 130 -19.56 17.66 -0.22
C THR A 130 -20.90 16.93 -0.06
N ALA A 131 -21.54 16.52 -1.17
CA ALA A 131 -22.76 15.72 -1.13
C ALA A 131 -22.43 14.31 -0.59
N VAL A 132 -21.35 13.70 -1.05
CA VAL A 132 -20.85 12.41 -0.57
C VAL A 132 -20.61 12.43 0.94
N GLU A 133 -19.94 13.45 1.47
CA GLU A 133 -19.69 13.56 2.91
C GLU A 133 -20.98 13.68 3.73
N ARG A 134 -21.95 14.48 3.27
CA ARG A 134 -23.26 14.59 3.92
C ARG A 134 -23.99 13.26 3.94
N GLU A 135 -24.05 12.59 2.83
CA GLU A 135 -24.68 11.28 2.71
C GLU A 135 -23.99 10.22 3.57
N ILE A 136 -22.64 10.22 3.61
CA ILE A 136 -21.88 9.34 4.54
C ILE A 136 -22.33 9.57 5.99
N VAL A 137 -22.45 10.82 6.42
CA VAL A 137 -22.89 11.15 7.79
C VAL A 137 -24.31 10.64 8.05
N GLU A 138 -25.21 10.78 7.10
CA GLU A 138 -26.59 10.28 7.21
C GLU A 138 -26.64 8.74 7.28
N LEU A 139 -25.91 8.06 6.40
CA LEU A 139 -25.83 6.58 6.37
C LEU A 139 -25.15 6.01 7.64
N VAL A 140 -24.16 6.73 8.18
CA VAL A 140 -23.51 6.35 9.44
C VAL A 140 -24.47 6.55 10.62
N ARG A 141 -25.22 7.66 10.67
CA ARG A 141 -26.26 7.91 11.68
C ARG A 141 -27.37 6.88 11.61
N GLY A 142 -27.76 6.50 10.39
CA GLY A 142 -28.76 5.46 10.15
C GLY A 142 -28.28 4.04 10.44
N GLY A 143 -27.01 3.84 10.84
CA GLY A 143 -26.47 2.51 11.15
C GLY A 143 -26.26 1.60 9.94
N VAL A 144 -26.33 2.13 8.73
CA VAL A 144 -26.13 1.37 7.48
C VAL A 144 -24.65 1.11 7.24
N MET A 145 -23.82 2.09 7.53
CA MET A 145 -22.36 2.04 7.39
C MET A 145 -21.65 2.47 8.67
N ARG A 146 -20.40 2.11 8.75
CA ARG A 146 -19.48 2.60 9.79
C ARG A 146 -18.28 3.28 9.17
N LYS A 147 -17.97 4.49 9.66
CA LYS A 147 -16.72 5.19 9.33
C LYS A 147 -15.64 4.75 10.31
N ILE A 148 -14.47 4.41 9.79
CA ILE A 148 -13.31 3.97 10.56
C ILE A 148 -12.14 4.86 10.18
N VAL A 149 -11.44 5.35 11.19
CA VAL A 149 -10.26 6.19 11.00
C VAL A 149 -9.04 5.43 11.52
N ILE A 150 -8.12 5.10 10.63
CA ILE A 150 -6.85 4.52 11.02
C ILE A 150 -5.81 5.62 11.10
N SER A 151 -5.39 5.91 12.33
CA SER A 151 -4.33 6.88 12.61
C SER A 151 -2.96 6.19 12.55
N GLY A 152 -1.93 6.84 11.99
CA GLY A 152 -0.56 6.37 12.23
C GLY A 152 0.39 6.26 11.04
N ARG A 153 0.04 6.72 9.83
CA ARG A 153 0.99 6.73 8.68
C ARG A 153 0.99 8.04 7.89
N GLY A 154 0.78 9.17 8.56
CA GLY A 154 0.81 10.48 7.90
C GLY A 154 -0.44 10.82 7.10
N GLU A 155 -1.13 9.83 6.58
CA GLU A 155 -2.43 9.97 5.94
C GLU A 155 -3.51 9.47 6.90
N ARG A 156 -4.53 10.29 7.11
CA ARG A 156 -5.74 9.85 7.80
C ARG A 156 -6.49 8.92 6.86
N GLY A 157 -6.31 7.62 7.05
CA GLY A 157 -7.05 6.61 6.32
C GLY A 157 -8.50 6.59 6.79
N GLU A 158 -9.36 7.41 6.19
CA GLU A 158 -10.80 7.33 6.41
C GLU A 158 -11.38 6.23 5.53
N MET A 159 -11.98 5.24 6.16
CA MET A 159 -12.53 4.08 5.48
C MET A 159 -13.99 3.86 5.89
N LEU A 160 -14.72 3.27 4.99
CA LEU A 160 -16.12 2.87 5.18
C LEU A 160 -16.23 1.35 5.15
N ILE A 161 -17.08 0.82 6.01
CA ILE A 161 -17.52 -0.56 5.99
C ILE A 161 -19.04 -0.60 6.13
N MET A 162 -19.69 -1.52 5.42
CA MET A 162 -21.11 -1.76 5.63
C MET A 162 -21.33 -2.39 7.02
N MET A 163 -22.30 -1.92 7.77
CA MET A 163 -22.56 -2.44 9.12
C MET A 163 -22.86 -3.95 9.11
N LYS A 164 -23.55 -4.42 8.09
CA LYS A 164 -23.83 -5.85 7.88
C LYS A 164 -22.53 -6.69 7.83
N ASP A 165 -21.53 -6.23 7.11
CA ASP A 165 -20.26 -6.97 6.97
C ASP A 165 -19.47 -6.93 8.28
N LEU A 166 -19.49 -5.81 8.98
CA LEU A 166 -18.87 -5.67 10.30
C LEU A 166 -19.53 -6.63 11.31
N GLU A 167 -20.85 -6.68 11.34
CA GLU A 167 -21.59 -7.63 12.19
C GLU A 167 -21.25 -9.08 11.87
N GLU A 168 -21.19 -9.45 10.59
CA GLU A 168 -20.81 -10.80 10.15
C GLU A 168 -19.38 -11.15 10.60
N MET A 169 -18.44 -10.21 10.48
CA MET A 169 -17.08 -10.39 10.97
C MET A 169 -17.03 -10.59 12.48
N ILE A 170 -17.78 -9.81 13.26
CA ILE A 170 -17.86 -9.93 14.71
C ILE A 170 -18.49 -11.27 15.10
N ARG A 171 -19.58 -11.70 14.46
CA ARG A 171 -20.21 -12.99 14.71
C ARG A 171 -19.32 -14.18 14.36
N SER A 172 -18.52 -14.07 13.31
CA SER A 172 -17.61 -15.14 12.87
C SER A 172 -16.32 -15.24 13.67
N CYS A 173 -15.99 -14.26 14.51
CA CYS A 173 -14.75 -14.29 15.30
C CYS A 173 -14.85 -15.28 16.46
N GLY A 174 -13.68 -15.72 16.96
CA GLY A 174 -13.57 -16.70 18.07
C GLY A 174 -13.77 -16.13 19.48
N VAL A 175 -14.49 -15.01 19.63
CA VAL A 175 -14.80 -14.40 20.93
C VAL A 175 -16.10 -15.00 21.50
N GLU A 176 -16.26 -14.97 22.81
CA GLU A 176 -17.46 -15.41 23.50
C GLU A 176 -18.71 -14.66 22.99
N GLU A 177 -19.85 -15.35 22.83
CA GLU A 177 -21.06 -14.79 22.23
C GLU A 177 -21.61 -13.61 23.02
N GLY A 178 -21.61 -13.69 24.35
CA GLY A 178 -22.04 -12.60 25.20
C GLY A 178 -21.23 -11.30 25.05
N VAL A 179 -19.93 -11.43 24.75
CA VAL A 179 -19.05 -10.28 24.44
C VAL A 179 -19.40 -9.68 23.08
N LYS A 180 -19.68 -10.54 22.09
CA LYS A 180 -20.08 -10.09 20.75
C LYS A 180 -21.37 -9.29 20.77
N GLU A 181 -22.39 -9.79 21.47
CA GLU A 181 -23.68 -9.12 21.58
C GLU A 181 -23.53 -7.75 22.24
N ARG A 182 -22.89 -7.69 23.42
CA ARG A 182 -22.62 -6.39 24.08
C ARG A 182 -21.86 -5.42 23.21
N PHE A 183 -20.88 -5.91 22.46
CA PHE A 183 -20.11 -5.07 21.54
C PHE A 183 -20.96 -4.55 20.38
N LEU A 184 -21.80 -5.38 19.79
CA LEU A 184 -22.73 -4.99 18.74
C LEU A 184 -23.74 -3.95 19.24
N ASP A 185 -24.25 -4.09 20.47
CA ASP A 185 -25.17 -3.14 21.06
C ASP A 185 -24.48 -1.77 21.27
N VAL A 186 -23.26 -1.75 21.81
CA VAL A 186 -22.48 -0.51 21.94
C VAL A 186 -22.24 0.16 20.58
N LEU A 187 -21.99 -0.62 19.52
CA LEU A 187 -21.83 -0.07 18.18
C LEU A 187 -23.13 0.50 17.61
N ARG A 188 -24.28 -0.11 17.89
CA ARG A 188 -25.62 0.34 17.44
C ARG A 188 -26.07 1.58 18.18
N GLU A 189 -25.83 1.65 19.50
CA GLU A 189 -26.15 2.81 20.31
C GLU A 189 -25.31 4.04 19.94
N ASN A 190 -24.07 3.81 19.47
CA ASN A 190 -23.12 4.86 19.14
C ASN A 190 -22.64 4.79 17.69
N PRO A 191 -23.50 4.98 16.67
CA PRO A 191 -23.16 4.76 15.27
C PRO A 191 -22.11 5.73 14.73
N THR A 192 -22.03 6.95 15.25
CA THR A 192 -21.09 7.98 14.82
C THR A 192 -19.76 7.99 15.56
N ALA A 193 -19.64 7.20 16.65
CA ALA A 193 -18.43 7.19 17.46
C ALA A 193 -17.27 6.52 16.71
N LEU A 194 -16.15 7.23 16.57
CA LEU A 194 -14.91 6.72 15.94
C LEU A 194 -14.09 5.85 16.90
N GLY A 195 -14.42 5.86 18.15
CA GLY A 195 -13.80 5.06 19.19
C GLY A 195 -14.76 4.75 20.32
N ILE A 196 -14.31 3.97 21.27
CA ILE A 196 -15.10 3.43 22.37
C ILE A 196 -14.52 3.95 23.68
N GLN A 197 -15.40 4.45 24.54
CA GLN A 197 -15.04 4.89 25.88
C GLN A 197 -14.90 3.68 26.82
N LYS A 198 -13.98 3.76 27.75
CA LYS A 198 -13.71 2.71 28.74
C LYS A 198 -14.95 2.31 29.57
N GLY A 199 -15.86 3.24 29.77
CA GLY A 199 -17.10 2.99 30.51
C GLY A 199 -18.17 2.21 29.73
N TRP A 200 -18.06 2.06 28.41
CA TRP A 200 -19.04 1.34 27.58
C TRP A 200 -18.79 -0.16 27.52
N ILE A 201 -17.57 -0.59 27.79
CA ILE A 201 -17.15 -2.00 27.71
C ILE A 201 -16.35 -2.37 28.95
N CYS A 202 -16.56 -3.57 29.50
CA CYS A 202 -15.78 -4.03 30.64
C CYS A 202 -14.33 -4.37 30.20
N ALA A 203 -13.38 -4.32 31.14
CA ALA A 203 -11.96 -4.54 30.84
C ALA A 203 -11.66 -5.93 30.28
N GLY A 204 -12.42 -6.96 30.67
CA GLY A 204 -12.31 -8.31 30.13
C GLY A 204 -12.73 -8.40 28.68
N ASP A 205 -13.88 -7.81 28.33
CA ASP A 205 -14.41 -7.74 26.97
C ASP A 205 -13.48 -6.93 26.06
N ALA A 206 -12.99 -5.79 26.56
CA ALA A 206 -12.03 -4.97 25.82
C ALA A 206 -10.77 -5.76 25.43
N LYS A 207 -10.21 -6.54 26.36
CA LYS A 207 -9.05 -7.41 26.08
C LYS A 207 -9.38 -8.46 25.04
N ALA A 208 -10.52 -9.14 25.14
CA ALA A 208 -10.95 -10.14 24.15
C ALA A 208 -11.11 -9.53 22.76
N LEU A 209 -11.72 -8.34 22.66
CA LEU A 209 -11.89 -7.62 21.39
C LEU A 209 -10.58 -7.08 20.84
N MET A 210 -9.62 -6.68 21.68
CA MET A 210 -8.27 -6.30 21.26
C MET A 210 -7.51 -7.50 20.69
N HIS A 211 -7.60 -8.66 21.33
CA HIS A 211 -7.03 -9.91 20.81
C HIS A 211 -7.64 -10.30 19.45
N ALA A 212 -8.93 -10.11 19.29
CA ALA A 212 -9.62 -10.34 18.03
C ALA A 212 -9.32 -9.27 16.95
N GLY A 213 -8.71 -8.14 17.35
CA GLY A 213 -8.31 -7.06 16.44
C GLY A 213 -9.40 -6.04 16.12
N PHE A 214 -10.52 -6.02 16.88
CA PHE A 214 -11.60 -5.03 16.70
C PHE A 214 -11.35 -3.73 17.46
N LEU A 215 -10.50 -3.76 18.47
CA LEU A 215 -10.12 -2.59 19.25
C LEU A 215 -8.60 -2.43 19.29
N THR A 216 -8.16 -1.18 19.36
CA THR A 216 -6.78 -0.80 19.66
C THR A 216 -6.77 0.27 20.72
N ALA A 217 -5.78 0.28 21.61
CA ALA A 217 -5.64 1.32 22.61
C ALA A 217 -5.37 2.68 21.95
N ALA A 218 -6.13 3.69 22.30
CA ALA A 218 -5.98 5.04 21.76
C ALA A 218 -4.76 5.77 22.34
N THR A 219 -4.41 5.45 23.60
CA THR A 219 -3.24 6.00 24.28
C THR A 219 -2.16 4.94 24.43
N PRO A 220 -0.91 5.19 24.02
CA PRO A 220 0.18 4.30 24.35
C PRO A 220 0.38 4.32 25.88
N SER A 221 0.11 3.19 26.55
CA SER A 221 0.43 3.06 27.95
C SER A 221 1.98 2.94 28.09
N TRP A 222 2.58 3.97 28.66
CA TRP A 222 4.04 4.06 28.84
C TRP A 222 4.62 3.02 29.83
N GLY A 223 3.81 2.15 30.38
CA GLY A 223 4.22 1.20 31.42
C GLY A 223 3.87 -0.25 31.15
N ALA A 224 3.06 -0.55 30.18
CA ALA A 224 2.67 -1.92 29.91
C ALA A 224 3.34 -2.44 28.62
N THR A 225 4.03 -3.52 28.74
CA THR A 225 4.39 -4.43 27.64
C THR A 225 3.13 -5.06 27.03
N GLU A 226 2.12 -4.25 26.74
CA GLU A 226 0.88 -4.73 26.11
C GLU A 226 1.13 -4.87 24.61
N VAL A 227 1.21 -6.11 24.17
CA VAL A 227 1.43 -6.56 22.78
C VAL A 227 0.38 -5.99 21.81
N PHE A 228 -0.70 -5.41 22.30
CA PHE A 228 -1.87 -4.96 21.55
C PHE A 228 -2.04 -3.44 21.47
N SER A 229 -1.15 -2.66 22.10
CA SER A 229 -1.14 -1.22 21.82
C SER A 229 -0.71 -1.01 20.38
N THR A 230 -1.45 -0.21 19.62
CA THR A 230 -0.95 0.28 18.34
C THR A 230 0.43 0.85 18.57
N PRO A 231 1.44 0.50 17.75
CA PRO A 231 2.68 1.24 17.76
C PRO A 231 2.35 2.67 17.34
N GLY A 232 2.07 3.51 18.34
CA GLY A 232 1.83 4.93 18.15
C GLY A 232 3.08 5.59 17.58
N GLU A 233 2.97 6.84 17.16
CA GLU A 233 4.11 7.65 16.73
C GLU A 233 5.27 7.63 17.74
N ALA A 234 4.98 7.47 19.03
CA ALA A 234 5.97 7.28 20.09
C ALA A 234 6.77 5.98 19.98
N SER A 235 6.19 4.91 19.43
CA SER A 235 6.89 3.63 19.22
C SER A 235 7.87 3.68 18.03
N ARG A 236 7.65 4.56 17.06
CA ARG A 236 8.60 4.77 15.96
C ARG A 236 9.89 5.45 16.39
N GLY A 237 9.86 6.15 17.49
CA GLY A 237 10.99 6.88 18.02
C GLY A 237 11.85 6.12 18.99
N THR A 238 11.53 4.89 19.34
CA THR A 238 12.18 4.22 20.49
C THR A 238 13.66 3.96 20.33
N ALA A 239 14.14 3.72 19.12
CA ALA A 239 15.56 3.44 18.88
C ALA A 239 16.36 4.66 18.40
N THR A 240 15.71 5.64 17.76
CA THR A 240 16.41 6.71 17.02
C THR A 240 15.91 8.12 17.31
N SER A 241 14.87 8.31 18.12
CA SER A 241 14.42 9.64 18.50
C SER A 241 15.38 10.26 19.54
N LEU A 242 15.56 11.58 19.44
CA LEU A 242 16.30 12.36 20.44
C LEU A 242 15.83 12.09 21.87
N ASN A 243 14.54 11.85 22.05
CA ASN A 243 13.92 11.51 23.33
C ASN A 243 14.34 10.14 23.85
N SER A 244 14.52 9.15 22.99
CA SER A 244 15.00 7.83 23.33
C SER A 244 16.50 7.85 23.65
N ILE A 245 17.28 8.57 22.86
CA ILE A 245 18.74 8.71 23.05
C ILE A 245 19.04 9.47 24.33
N SER A 246 18.36 10.59 24.59
CA SER A 246 18.56 11.37 25.81
C SER A 246 18.11 10.64 27.05
N ARG A 247 17.06 9.84 26.98
CA ARG A 247 16.62 9.00 28.11
C ARG A 247 17.60 7.86 28.39
N ALA A 248 18.16 7.25 27.35
CA ALA A 248 19.18 6.21 27.50
C ALA A 248 20.51 6.76 28.03
N ALA A 249 20.87 8.00 27.65
CA ALA A 249 22.12 8.63 28.03
C ALA A 249 22.09 9.27 29.43
N SER A 250 20.97 9.84 29.85
CA SER A 250 20.88 10.67 31.08
C SER A 250 20.06 10.05 32.21
N GLY A 251 19.26 9.04 31.95
CA GLY A 251 18.41 8.39 32.92
C GLY A 251 17.27 9.26 33.52
N THR A 252 17.28 10.55 33.34
CA THR A 252 16.27 11.45 33.90
C THR A 252 15.82 12.54 32.91
N LEU A 253 14.54 12.82 32.89
CA LEU A 253 13.94 13.88 32.06
C LEU A 253 14.44 15.29 32.42
N ALA A 254 14.87 15.48 33.65
CA ALA A 254 15.39 16.75 34.19
C ALA A 254 16.71 17.18 33.56
N ALA A 255 17.55 16.22 33.20
CA ALA A 255 18.87 16.49 32.57
C ALA A 255 18.76 17.03 31.12
N VAL A 256 17.58 16.89 30.49
CA VAL A 256 17.32 17.37 29.11
C VAL A 256 16.48 18.65 29.10
N GLY A 257 16.28 19.30 30.25
CA GLY A 257 15.50 20.55 30.34
C GLY A 257 14.00 20.34 30.58
N GLY A 258 13.60 19.16 31.02
CA GLY A 258 12.20 18.84 31.36
C GLY A 258 11.26 18.67 30.16
N GLN A 259 9.96 18.60 30.43
CA GLN A 259 8.95 18.45 29.38
C GLN A 259 8.92 19.59 28.36
N GLY A 260 9.26 20.81 28.76
CA GLY A 260 9.28 21.96 27.90
C GLY A 260 10.34 21.89 26.78
N ALA A 261 11.52 21.32 27.06
CA ALA A 261 12.57 21.15 26.07
C ALA A 261 12.23 20.06 25.04
N VAL A 262 11.51 19.03 25.44
CA VAL A 262 11.04 17.98 24.53
C VAL A 262 9.99 18.54 23.55
N HIS A 263 9.13 19.45 23.98
CA HIS A 263 8.18 20.16 23.11
C HIS A 263 8.88 21.14 22.18
N ALA A 264 9.90 21.86 22.65
CA ALA A 264 10.64 22.84 21.86
C ALA A 264 11.54 22.17 20.79
N ALA A 265 12.06 20.99 21.08
CA ALA A 265 12.92 20.22 20.14
C ALA A 265 12.13 19.54 19.00
N GLY A 266 10.81 19.79 18.88
CA GLY A 266 9.98 19.14 17.87
C GLY A 266 9.87 17.63 18.06
N GLY A 267 10.32 17.14 19.22
CA GLY A 267 9.96 15.80 19.66
C GLY A 267 8.44 15.76 19.66
N SER A 268 7.89 14.80 18.97
CA SER A 268 6.47 14.52 18.88
C SER A 268 5.91 14.21 20.28
N GLY A 269 5.92 15.21 21.13
CA GLY A 269 4.92 15.37 22.16
C GLY A 269 3.65 15.54 21.36
N GLY A 270 3.12 14.41 20.89
CA GLY A 270 1.90 14.38 20.14
C GLY A 270 0.95 15.27 20.87
N GLY A 271 0.68 16.45 20.34
CA GLY A 271 -0.49 17.16 20.74
C GLY A 271 -1.58 16.13 20.65
N ALA A 272 -1.90 15.52 21.77
CA ALA A 272 -3.13 14.81 21.94
C ALA A 272 -4.17 15.87 21.60
N ARG A 273 -4.43 15.98 20.29
CA ARG A 273 -5.67 16.59 19.87
C ARG A 273 -6.67 15.79 20.65
N ASN A 274 -7.33 16.46 21.59
CA ASN A 274 -8.42 15.95 22.37
C ASN A 274 -9.41 15.21 21.46
N ILE A 275 -9.09 13.98 21.12
CA ILE A 275 -10.08 12.97 20.79
C ILE A 275 -10.66 12.68 22.15
N GLY A 276 -11.68 13.46 22.51
CA GLY A 276 -12.20 13.51 23.85
C GLY A 276 -12.40 12.11 24.40
N SER A 277 -11.89 11.85 25.56
CA SER A 277 -12.05 10.67 26.44
C SER A 277 -12.21 9.28 25.79
N VAL A 278 -11.75 9.09 24.55
CA VAL A 278 -11.83 7.80 23.85
C VAL A 278 -10.60 6.97 24.24
N ASP A 279 -10.84 5.90 24.98
CA ASP A 279 -9.76 5.02 25.45
C ASP A 279 -9.37 3.96 24.42
N PHE A 280 -10.32 3.58 23.55
CA PHE A 280 -10.10 2.58 22.49
C PHE A 280 -10.53 3.12 21.14
N THR A 281 -9.72 2.87 20.12
CA THR A 281 -10.06 3.17 18.72
C THR A 281 -10.63 1.91 18.07
N LEU A 282 -11.71 2.07 17.31
CA LEU A 282 -12.27 0.99 16.52
C LEU A 282 -11.29 0.58 15.44
N SER A 283 -11.01 -0.71 15.34
CA SER A 283 -10.15 -1.33 14.34
C SER A 283 -10.90 -2.46 13.65
N ILE A 284 -10.36 -2.94 12.53
CA ILE A 284 -10.91 -4.08 11.81
C ILE A 284 -9.80 -5.08 11.55
N PRO A 285 -10.01 -6.36 11.88
CA PRO A 285 -9.08 -7.43 11.53
C PRO A 285 -8.79 -7.42 10.02
N GLY A 286 -7.52 -7.53 9.65
CA GLY A 286 -7.12 -7.49 8.23
C GLY A 286 -6.97 -6.08 7.62
N ALA A 287 -7.40 -5.01 8.28
CA ALA A 287 -7.25 -3.63 7.77
C ALA A 287 -5.79 -3.26 7.46
N GLY A 288 -4.83 -3.73 8.26
CA GLY A 288 -3.41 -3.52 8.01
C GLY A 288 -2.93 -4.15 6.70
N SER A 289 -3.42 -5.35 6.36
CA SER A 289 -3.12 -6.03 5.10
C SER A 289 -3.74 -5.30 3.91
N PHE A 290 -4.99 -4.82 4.07
CA PHE A 290 -5.66 -3.98 3.07
C PHE A 290 -4.87 -2.70 2.79
N LEU A 291 -4.51 -1.93 3.81
CA LEU A 291 -3.74 -0.70 3.66
C LEU A 291 -2.36 -0.92 3.04
N LYS A 292 -1.68 -2.01 3.42
CA LYS A 292 -0.38 -2.38 2.83
C LYS A 292 -0.52 -2.69 1.34
N LEU A 293 -1.57 -3.42 0.95
CA LEU A 293 -1.87 -3.73 -0.45
C LEU A 293 -2.13 -2.44 -1.24
N VAL A 294 -3.03 -1.58 -0.74
CA VAL A 294 -3.39 -0.31 -1.38
C VAL A 294 -2.18 0.60 -1.54
N ALA A 295 -1.40 0.79 -0.47
CA ALA A 295 -0.20 1.63 -0.52
C ALA A 295 0.83 1.11 -1.53
N ALA A 296 1.08 -0.20 -1.56
CA ALA A 296 2.01 -0.80 -2.52
C ALA A 296 1.50 -0.68 -3.96
N ALA A 297 0.19 -0.82 -4.18
CA ALA A 297 -0.43 -0.70 -5.49
C ALA A 297 -0.42 0.76 -6.00
N ARG A 298 -0.72 1.75 -5.15
CA ARG A 298 -0.61 3.18 -5.46
C ARG A 298 0.81 3.55 -5.89
N LEU A 299 1.81 3.16 -5.10
CA LEU A 299 3.22 3.38 -5.43
C LEU A 299 3.61 2.74 -6.76
N HIS A 300 3.10 1.55 -7.06
CA HIS A 300 3.38 0.89 -8.32
C HIS A 300 2.77 1.64 -9.51
N LEU A 301 1.51 2.10 -9.40
CA LEU A 301 0.87 2.88 -10.46
C LEU A 301 1.65 4.17 -10.76
N VAL A 302 2.04 4.91 -9.71
CA VAL A 302 2.89 6.10 -9.86
C VAL A 302 4.24 5.75 -10.48
N SER A 303 4.84 4.60 -10.13
CA SER A 303 6.11 4.15 -10.72
C SER A 303 5.99 3.79 -12.21
N LEU A 304 4.82 3.33 -12.67
CA LEU A 304 4.58 3.10 -14.10
C LEU A 304 4.50 4.40 -14.88
N LEU A 305 3.86 5.43 -14.32
CA LEU A 305 3.80 6.77 -14.91
C LEU A 305 5.16 7.47 -14.90
N SER A 306 5.95 7.27 -13.86
CA SER A 306 7.30 7.88 -13.75
C SER A 306 8.30 7.37 -14.80
N LYS A 307 7.98 6.33 -15.55
CA LYS A 307 8.77 5.87 -16.68
C LYS A 307 8.62 6.75 -17.92
N SER A 308 7.50 7.44 -18.03
CA SER A 308 7.26 8.42 -19.09
C SER A 308 7.98 9.73 -18.80
N ARG A 309 8.48 10.41 -19.82
CA ARG A 309 9.22 11.69 -19.73
C ARG A 309 8.40 12.77 -19.04
N TYR A 310 7.12 12.85 -19.33
CA TYR A 310 6.20 13.85 -18.76
C TYR A 310 5.38 13.32 -17.58
N ARG A 311 5.67 12.09 -17.11
CA ARG A 311 4.92 11.39 -16.04
C ARG A 311 3.42 11.24 -16.36
N GLU A 312 3.11 11.14 -17.63
CA GLU A 312 1.76 10.93 -18.14
C GLU A 312 1.74 9.77 -19.14
N ALA A 313 0.59 9.14 -19.29
CA ALA A 313 0.40 8.06 -20.24
C ALA A 313 -1.09 7.91 -20.58
N PRO A 314 -1.44 7.41 -21.78
CA PRO A 314 -2.81 6.99 -22.09
C PRO A 314 -3.29 5.94 -21.09
N GLN A 315 -4.52 6.06 -20.64
CA GLN A 315 -5.14 5.12 -19.69
C GLN A 315 -5.09 3.67 -20.20
N ALA A 316 -5.29 3.46 -21.50
CA ALA A 316 -5.27 2.14 -22.12
C ALA A 316 -3.87 1.49 -22.01
N LEU A 317 -2.81 2.24 -22.30
CA LEU A 317 -1.42 1.80 -22.19
C LEU A 317 -1.04 1.50 -20.72
N LEU A 318 -1.49 2.35 -19.81
CA LEU A 318 -1.24 2.16 -18.38
C LEU A 318 -1.94 0.91 -17.84
N LYS A 319 -3.15 0.61 -18.34
CA LYS A 319 -3.88 -0.63 -18.04
C LYS A 319 -3.14 -1.86 -18.56
N GLU A 320 -2.65 -1.80 -19.78
CA GLU A 320 -1.83 -2.86 -20.37
C GLU A 320 -0.55 -3.10 -19.55
N ARG A 321 0.18 -2.04 -19.19
CA ARG A 321 1.36 -2.14 -18.33
C ARG A 321 1.05 -2.69 -16.94
N TRP A 322 -0.10 -2.35 -16.36
CA TRP A 322 -0.57 -2.90 -15.09
C TRP A 322 -0.85 -4.40 -15.18
N ASP A 323 -1.44 -4.83 -16.28
CA ASP A 323 -1.76 -6.25 -16.54
C ASP A 323 -0.52 -7.07 -16.88
N GLY A 324 0.62 -6.44 -17.14
CA GLY A 324 1.90 -7.08 -17.36
C GLY A 324 2.57 -6.69 -18.67
N GLY A 325 1.89 -5.92 -19.51
CA GLY A 325 2.36 -5.51 -20.83
C GLY A 325 2.44 -6.67 -21.85
N VAL A 326 2.81 -6.33 -23.05
CA VAL A 326 3.18 -7.30 -24.10
C VAL A 326 4.67 -7.57 -23.98
N GLU A 327 5.08 -8.84 -23.97
CA GLU A 327 6.50 -9.19 -24.06
C GLU A 327 7.06 -8.72 -25.41
N VAL A 328 7.95 -7.75 -25.40
CA VAL A 328 8.57 -7.21 -26.61
C VAL A 328 9.41 -8.31 -27.25
N GLY A 329 8.98 -8.75 -28.45
CA GLY A 329 9.78 -9.29 -29.54
C GLY A 329 10.98 -10.19 -29.26
N ASP A 330 10.97 -11.04 -28.24
CA ASP A 330 11.96 -12.11 -28.12
C ASP A 330 11.61 -13.27 -29.09
N ALA A 331 12.62 -13.87 -29.72
CA ALA A 331 12.42 -15.00 -30.64
C ALA A 331 11.59 -16.14 -30.01
N GLY A 332 11.69 -16.30 -28.68
CA GLY A 332 10.90 -17.26 -27.92
C GLY A 332 9.41 -16.92 -27.84
N THR A 333 9.05 -15.65 -27.74
CA THR A 333 7.65 -15.19 -27.71
C THR A 333 7.00 -15.28 -29.07
N THR A 334 7.73 -14.93 -30.13
CA THR A 334 7.29 -15.09 -31.53
C THR A 334 7.03 -16.57 -31.85
N ALA A 335 7.90 -17.48 -31.41
CA ALA A 335 7.71 -18.91 -31.59
C ALA A 335 6.49 -19.46 -30.83
N ARG A 336 6.18 -18.92 -29.64
CA ARG A 336 4.96 -19.27 -28.86
C ARG A 336 3.70 -18.77 -29.54
N ARG A 337 3.72 -17.51 -30.03
CA ARG A 337 2.61 -16.92 -30.78
C ARG A 337 2.30 -17.76 -32.02
N ASN A 338 3.32 -18.17 -32.78
CA ASN A 338 3.16 -19.02 -33.97
C ASN A 338 2.59 -20.41 -33.63
N ARG A 339 2.75 -20.90 -32.38
CA ARG A 339 2.14 -22.13 -31.87
C ARG A 339 0.76 -21.94 -31.28
N GLY A 340 0.15 -20.74 -31.38
CA GLY A 340 -1.15 -20.42 -30.78
C GLY A 340 -1.14 -20.42 -29.24
N GLU A 341 0.05 -20.23 -28.63
CA GLU A 341 0.17 -20.05 -27.19
C GLU A 341 -0.21 -18.61 -26.80
N PHE A 342 -0.30 -18.37 -25.48
CA PHE A 342 -0.71 -17.08 -24.90
C PHE A 342 0.09 -15.90 -25.48
N ASP A 343 -0.64 -14.87 -25.90
CA ASP A 343 -0.08 -13.65 -26.49
C ASP A 343 0.15 -12.63 -25.36
N GLY A 344 1.39 -12.53 -24.89
CA GLY A 344 1.79 -11.63 -23.81
C GLY A 344 2.44 -12.33 -22.61
N VAL A 345 2.61 -11.59 -21.52
CA VAL A 345 3.20 -12.12 -20.28
C VAL A 345 2.22 -13.00 -19.54
N LEU A 346 2.61 -14.24 -19.23
CA LEU A 346 1.76 -15.16 -18.46
C LEU A 346 1.32 -14.52 -17.14
N PRO A 347 0.03 -14.57 -16.77
CA PRO A 347 -0.49 -13.97 -15.53
C PRO A 347 0.36 -14.27 -14.29
N GLY A 348 0.78 -15.51 -14.10
CA GLY A 348 1.61 -15.92 -12.96
C GLY A 348 2.99 -15.26 -12.88
N ARG A 349 3.46 -14.65 -13.95
CA ARG A 349 4.72 -13.88 -13.98
C ARG A 349 4.53 -12.41 -13.70
N THR A 350 3.31 -11.88 -13.82
CA THR A 350 3.01 -10.46 -13.66
C THR A 350 2.99 -10.02 -12.20
N ARG A 351 3.29 -8.75 -11.95
CA ARG A 351 3.21 -8.14 -10.62
C ARG A 351 1.78 -8.11 -10.09
N LYS A 352 0.79 -7.92 -10.98
CA LYS A 352 -0.64 -7.99 -10.67
C LYS A 352 -0.99 -9.25 -9.89
N TRP A 353 -0.51 -10.41 -10.32
CA TRP A 353 -0.83 -11.70 -9.69
C TRP A 353 0.15 -12.13 -8.61
N LYS A 354 1.42 -11.69 -8.68
CA LYS A 354 2.45 -12.01 -7.67
C LYS A 354 2.34 -11.15 -6.41
N THR A 355 2.11 -9.85 -6.58
CA THR A 355 2.19 -8.89 -5.47
C THR A 355 0.82 -8.34 -5.09
N PHE A 356 -0.06 -8.13 -6.07
CA PHE A 356 -1.34 -7.45 -5.86
C PHE A 356 -2.54 -8.39 -5.89
N TYR A 357 -2.33 -9.71 -5.86
CA TYR A 357 -3.38 -10.72 -5.77
C TYR A 357 -4.51 -10.57 -6.78
N GLY A 358 -4.22 -10.00 -7.95
CA GLY A 358 -5.18 -9.76 -9.02
C GLY A 358 -6.03 -8.51 -8.84
N LEU A 359 -5.52 -7.48 -8.17
CA LEU A 359 -6.17 -6.17 -8.05
C LEU A 359 -6.44 -5.56 -9.43
N GLY A 360 -7.66 -5.05 -9.63
CA GLY A 360 -8.09 -4.46 -10.91
C GLY A 360 -7.42 -3.11 -11.17
N PHE A 361 -7.12 -2.83 -12.45
CA PHE A 361 -6.53 -1.54 -12.85
C PHE A 361 -7.49 -0.38 -12.57
N ASP A 362 -8.75 -0.50 -13.00
CA ASP A 362 -9.72 0.57 -12.87
C ASP A 362 -10.01 0.89 -11.40
N TRP A 363 -9.93 -0.13 -10.52
CA TRP A 363 -10.03 0.03 -9.08
C TRP A 363 -8.87 0.83 -8.50
N ILE A 364 -7.64 0.49 -8.84
CA ILE A 364 -6.47 1.21 -8.31
C ILE A 364 -6.35 2.62 -8.89
N LEU A 365 -6.80 2.83 -10.12
CA LEU A 365 -6.86 4.16 -10.72
C LEU A 365 -7.81 5.06 -9.91
N GLY A 366 -9.03 4.58 -9.60
CA GLY A 366 -9.98 5.30 -8.74
C GLY A 366 -9.41 5.64 -7.37
N GLU A 367 -8.69 4.70 -6.78
CA GLU A 367 -8.01 4.88 -5.50
C GLU A 367 -6.88 5.92 -5.56
N CYS A 368 -6.11 5.96 -6.65
CA CYS A 368 -5.04 6.95 -6.84
C CYS A 368 -5.58 8.34 -7.13
N VAL A 369 -6.68 8.45 -7.89
CA VAL A 369 -7.35 9.74 -8.14
C VAL A 369 -7.95 10.28 -6.84
N GLY A 370 -8.66 9.45 -6.08
CA GLY A 370 -9.21 9.85 -4.78
C GLY A 370 -8.14 10.26 -3.77
N ALA A 371 -6.98 9.61 -3.80
CA ALA A 371 -5.84 9.98 -2.96
C ALA A 371 -5.09 11.23 -3.44
N GLY A 372 -5.45 11.85 -4.57
CA GLY A 372 -4.78 13.01 -5.12
C GLY A 372 -3.35 12.72 -5.63
N LEU A 373 -3.08 11.48 -6.02
CA LEU A 373 -1.76 11.08 -6.54
C LEU A 373 -1.66 11.23 -8.04
N VAL A 374 -2.79 11.08 -8.73
CA VAL A 374 -2.90 11.18 -10.18
C VAL A 374 -4.21 11.87 -10.55
N GLU A 375 -4.23 12.46 -11.71
CA GLU A 375 -5.45 12.98 -12.32
C GLU A 375 -5.69 12.35 -13.68
N VAL A 376 -6.96 12.32 -14.08
CA VAL A 376 -7.41 11.79 -15.37
C VAL A 376 -7.98 12.94 -16.18
N PHE A 377 -7.57 13.03 -17.44
CA PHE A 377 -7.99 14.08 -18.35
C PHE A 377 -8.36 13.49 -19.72
N GLU A 378 -9.22 14.18 -20.45
CA GLU A 378 -9.57 13.79 -21.81
C GLU A 378 -8.50 14.31 -22.79
N THR A 379 -8.15 13.48 -23.78
CA THR A 379 -7.21 13.85 -24.84
C THR A 379 -7.90 13.89 -26.19
N GLY A 380 -7.37 14.68 -27.13
CA GLY A 380 -7.95 14.81 -28.45
C GLY A 380 -7.82 13.59 -29.36
N SER A 381 -6.88 12.68 -29.05
CA SER A 381 -6.47 11.64 -30.01
C SER A 381 -6.51 10.23 -29.43
N VAL A 382 -6.09 10.03 -28.18
CA VAL A 382 -5.84 8.68 -27.61
C VAL A 382 -6.81 8.30 -26.48
N GLY A 383 -7.89 9.05 -26.31
CA GLY A 383 -8.86 8.86 -25.23
C GLY A 383 -8.39 9.48 -23.93
N ARG A 384 -8.61 8.81 -22.79
CA ARG A 384 -8.23 9.35 -21.48
C ARG A 384 -6.74 9.24 -21.23
N GLY A 385 -6.14 10.35 -20.78
CA GLY A 385 -4.79 10.43 -20.25
C GLY A 385 -4.79 10.37 -18.73
N VAL A 386 -3.70 9.90 -18.17
CA VAL A 386 -3.44 9.88 -16.70
C VAL A 386 -2.09 10.52 -16.46
N ARG A 387 -2.00 11.47 -15.53
CA ARG A 387 -0.74 12.11 -15.12
C ARG A 387 -0.58 12.13 -13.60
N VAL A 388 0.65 12.17 -13.14
CA VAL A 388 1.01 12.31 -11.72
C VAL A 388 0.89 13.77 -11.32
N LEU A 389 0.29 14.03 -10.16
CA LEU A 389 0.21 15.35 -9.52
C LEU A 389 1.49 15.72 -8.77
#